data_6e99830335a8dcdbad12431ebc4fbf58
#
_entry.id   6e99830335a8dcdbad12431ebc4fbf58
#
_cell.length_a   1.000
_cell.length_b   1.000
_cell.length_c   1.000
_cell.angle_alpha   90.00
_cell.angle_beta   90.00
_cell.angle_gamma   90.00
#
_symmetry.space_group_name_H-M   'P 1'
#
loop_
_entity.id
_entity.type
_entity.pdbx_description
1 polymer ?
#
loop_
_entity_poly.entity_id
_entity_poly.type
_entity_poly.pdbx_seq_one_letter_code
_entity_poly.pdbx_strand_id
1 'polypeptide(L)'
;MHEIGIEWMTQTEVNGHFLELRGIPDEKLEWERIPEAIAGANYYNMQNIPGQLTVEPDSGKIYLKIQYVTGADIRETTITDALVRYLEEEMAKICQWVAFLNQTEKVIGSQWLPQAAGKICYSVEDKFLMACEMEEKLMAVLDTYTIPYRADSECMGVCCEWHREGQSQRYHITIRSAEMMMTISTVLSTSISEEQIPDTLETCMALNQEAWGSFYLDDGTGCVGYHLTAVYGRHVDKDWIAAQIALAEAAIRDWKKKEDDWRAQER
;
A
#
# COMPACT_ATOMS: atom_id res chain seq x y z
N MET A 1 -10.68 -22.73 -15.09
CA MET A 1 -9.90 -22.53 -13.85
C MET A 1 -8.63 -21.86 -14.33
N HIS A 2 -8.50 -20.53 -14.08
CA HIS A 2 -7.28 -19.83 -14.45
C HIS A 2 -6.22 -20.23 -13.43
N GLU A 3 -5.06 -20.69 -13.91
CA GLU A 3 -3.92 -20.90 -13.02
C GLU A 3 -3.40 -19.55 -12.59
N ILE A 4 -3.53 -19.24 -11.31
CA ILE A 4 -2.98 -18.03 -10.73
C ILE A 4 -1.54 -18.35 -10.35
N GLY A 5 -0.58 -17.76 -11.07
CA GLY A 5 0.81 -17.85 -10.69
C GLY A 5 1.04 -17.04 -9.40
N ILE A 6 1.42 -17.69 -8.31
CA ILE A 6 1.81 -17.01 -7.07
C ILE A 6 3.32 -17.17 -6.93
N GLU A 7 4.04 -16.07 -7.04
CA GLU A 7 5.47 -16.02 -6.74
C GLU A 7 5.69 -15.63 -5.28
N TRP A 8 6.47 -16.42 -4.57
CA TRP A 8 6.86 -16.17 -3.20
C TRP A 8 8.27 -15.62 -3.18
N MET A 9 8.46 -14.42 -2.64
CA MET A 9 9.79 -13.92 -2.32
C MET A 9 9.90 -13.72 -0.80
N THR A 10 10.90 -14.39 -0.21
CA THR A 10 11.31 -14.12 1.17
C THR A 10 12.65 -13.42 1.14
N GLN A 11 12.69 -12.18 1.61
CA GLN A 11 13.93 -11.44 1.76
C GLN A 11 14.24 -11.30 3.25
N THR A 12 15.45 -11.73 3.65
CA THR A 12 15.92 -11.58 5.01
C THR A 12 16.88 -10.40 5.05
N GLU A 13 16.51 -9.32 5.71
CA GLU A 13 17.40 -8.20 6.00
C GLU A 13 17.87 -8.21 7.45
N VAL A 14 18.92 -7.45 7.75
CA VAL A 14 19.66 -7.48 9.03
C VAL A 14 18.81 -7.21 10.27
N ASN A 15 17.61 -6.63 10.13
CA ASN A 15 16.73 -6.25 11.23
C ASN A 15 15.30 -6.80 11.15
N GLY A 16 15.01 -7.77 10.29
CA GLY A 16 13.66 -8.31 10.19
C GLY A 16 13.49 -9.33 9.06
N HIS A 17 12.39 -10.05 9.14
CA HIS A 17 11.97 -10.95 8.08
C HIS A 17 10.85 -10.28 7.30
N PHE A 18 10.98 -10.26 5.98
CA PHE A 18 9.98 -9.72 5.08
C PHE A 18 9.36 -10.86 4.28
N LEU A 19 8.05 -10.80 4.13
CA LEU A 19 7.30 -11.67 3.24
C LEU A 19 6.69 -10.80 2.15
N GLU A 20 6.98 -11.12 0.91
CA GLU A 20 6.31 -10.52 -0.24
C GLU A 20 5.57 -11.62 -1.01
N LEU A 21 4.29 -11.39 -1.26
CA LEU A 21 3.43 -12.25 -2.06
C LEU A 21 3.09 -11.50 -3.34
N ARG A 22 3.30 -12.13 -4.49
CA ARG A 22 2.91 -11.57 -5.79
C ARG A 22 1.93 -12.50 -6.48
N GLY A 23 0.80 -11.93 -6.89
CA GLY A 23 -0.15 -12.57 -7.79
C GLY A 23 -0.03 -11.96 -9.18
N ILE A 24 0.08 -12.81 -10.20
CA ILE A 24 0.21 -12.41 -11.60
C ILE A 24 -0.91 -13.09 -12.39
N PRO A 25 -1.81 -12.34 -13.09
CA PRO A 25 -2.76 -12.94 -13.98
C PRO A 25 -2.07 -13.64 -15.16
N ASP A 26 -2.60 -14.76 -15.60
CA ASP A 26 -2.10 -15.46 -16.81
C ASP A 26 -2.36 -14.64 -18.08
N GLU A 27 -3.47 -13.89 -18.09
CA GLU A 27 -3.87 -13.08 -19.22
C GLU A 27 -3.16 -11.72 -19.19
N LYS A 28 -2.57 -11.35 -20.32
CA LYS A 28 -1.92 -10.03 -20.49
C LYS A 28 -2.94 -9.03 -21.01
N LEU A 29 -2.71 -7.75 -20.68
CA LEU A 29 -3.43 -6.66 -21.29
C LEU A 29 -3.07 -6.49 -22.77
N GLU A 30 -4.08 -6.17 -23.56
CA GLU A 30 -3.86 -5.60 -24.88
C GLU A 30 -3.24 -4.20 -24.72
N TRP A 31 -2.35 -3.85 -25.64
CA TRP A 31 -1.56 -2.62 -25.57
C TRP A 31 -2.43 -1.35 -25.44
N GLU A 32 -3.53 -1.32 -26.17
CA GLU A 32 -4.48 -0.20 -26.17
C GLU A 32 -5.20 -0.02 -24.82
N ARG A 33 -5.15 -1.03 -23.94
CA ARG A 33 -5.81 -1.04 -22.63
C ARG A 33 -4.90 -0.65 -21.46
N ILE A 34 -3.62 -0.48 -21.71
CA ILE A 34 -2.66 -0.15 -20.66
C ILE A 34 -3.01 1.17 -19.94
N PRO A 35 -3.36 2.27 -20.62
CA PRO A 35 -3.71 3.52 -19.93
C PRO A 35 -4.93 3.37 -19.00
N GLU A 36 -5.96 2.65 -19.44
CA GLU A 36 -7.16 2.38 -18.63
C GLU A 36 -6.83 1.50 -17.42
N ALA A 37 -5.94 0.52 -17.60
CA ALA A 37 -5.48 -0.35 -16.53
C ALA A 37 -4.64 0.41 -15.50
N ILE A 38 -3.77 1.34 -15.92
CA ILE A 38 -2.99 2.21 -15.04
C ILE A 38 -3.94 3.07 -14.18
N ALA A 39 -4.96 3.69 -14.79
CA ALA A 39 -5.96 4.46 -14.07
C ALA A 39 -6.72 3.60 -13.05
N GLY A 40 -7.11 2.37 -13.43
CA GLY A 40 -7.77 1.43 -12.55
C GLY A 40 -6.87 0.97 -11.40
N ALA A 41 -5.60 0.66 -11.67
CA ALA A 41 -4.64 0.31 -10.63
C ALA A 41 -4.39 1.47 -9.66
N ASN A 42 -4.33 2.70 -10.17
CA ASN A 42 -4.25 3.89 -9.32
C ASN A 42 -5.44 4.00 -8.38
N TYR A 43 -6.66 3.81 -8.89
CA TYR A 43 -7.87 3.82 -8.06
C TYR A 43 -7.86 2.70 -7.00
N TYR A 44 -7.38 1.49 -7.35
CA TYR A 44 -7.20 0.40 -6.39
C TYR A 44 -6.23 0.83 -5.28
N ASN A 45 -5.10 1.41 -5.65
CA ASN A 45 -4.07 1.86 -4.72
C ASN A 45 -4.49 3.03 -3.82
N MET A 46 -5.53 3.78 -4.15
CA MET A 46 -6.11 4.80 -3.28
C MET A 46 -6.86 4.22 -2.07
N GLN A 47 -7.19 2.93 -2.08
CA GLN A 47 -8.10 2.33 -1.10
C GLN A 47 -7.34 1.75 0.08
N ASN A 48 -6.56 2.37 0.81
CA ASN A 48 -5.97 1.93 2.11
C ASN A 48 -6.16 0.44 2.46
N ILE A 49 -5.78 -0.46 1.56
CA ILE A 49 -5.91 -1.92 1.67
C ILE A 49 -4.53 -2.58 1.66
N PRO A 50 -4.38 -3.79 2.25
CA PRO A 50 -3.12 -4.52 2.17
C PRO A 50 -2.96 -5.05 0.75
N GLY A 51 -2.17 -4.39 -0.04
CA GLY A 51 -1.91 -4.78 -1.40
C GLY A 51 -1.71 -3.59 -2.31
N GLN A 52 -0.92 -3.80 -3.32
CA GLN A 52 -0.48 -2.80 -4.26
C GLN A 52 -0.64 -3.37 -5.66
N LEU A 53 -1.53 -2.79 -6.44
CA LEU A 53 -1.77 -3.20 -7.82
C LEU A 53 -0.85 -2.40 -8.74
N THR A 54 -0.11 -3.08 -9.57
CA THR A 54 0.85 -2.46 -10.48
C THR A 54 0.60 -2.94 -11.91
N VAL A 55 0.71 -2.00 -12.84
CA VAL A 55 0.70 -2.24 -14.28
C VAL A 55 2.02 -1.76 -14.84
N GLU A 56 2.73 -2.63 -15.55
CA GLU A 56 3.95 -2.25 -16.27
C GLU A 56 3.59 -1.57 -17.59
N PRO A 57 3.92 -0.28 -17.79
CA PRO A 57 3.51 0.44 -18.99
C PRO A 57 4.07 -0.17 -20.28
N ASP A 58 5.30 -0.72 -20.22
CA ASP A 58 6.02 -1.24 -21.39
C ASP A 58 5.59 -2.66 -21.80
N SER A 59 4.95 -3.40 -20.91
CA SER A 59 4.65 -4.82 -21.15
C SER A 59 3.17 -5.18 -21.00
N GLY A 60 2.39 -4.29 -20.40
CA GLY A 60 1.00 -4.58 -20.01
C GLY A 60 0.87 -5.65 -18.93
N LYS A 61 1.98 -6.00 -18.25
CA LYS A 61 1.98 -6.97 -17.17
C LYS A 61 1.34 -6.36 -15.93
N ILE A 62 0.41 -7.09 -15.33
CA ILE A 62 -0.26 -6.70 -14.09
C ILE A 62 0.23 -7.61 -12.98
N TYR A 63 0.39 -7.09 -11.79
CA TYR A 63 0.56 -7.89 -10.59
C TYR A 63 0.02 -7.19 -9.34
N LEU A 64 -0.50 -7.99 -8.45
CA LEU A 64 -0.85 -7.59 -7.09
C LEU A 64 0.28 -8.02 -6.16
N LYS A 65 0.83 -7.07 -5.43
CA LYS A 65 1.89 -7.27 -4.45
C LYS A 65 1.34 -7.05 -3.05
N ILE A 66 1.55 -8.00 -2.15
CA ILE A 66 1.25 -7.87 -0.72
C ILE A 66 2.57 -8.00 0.02
N GLN A 67 2.86 -7.05 0.88
CA GLN A 67 4.08 -7.02 1.66
C GLN A 67 3.76 -7.08 3.15
N TYR A 68 4.47 -7.94 3.86
CA TYR A 68 4.29 -8.15 5.28
C TYR A 68 5.64 -8.24 5.99
N VAL A 69 5.82 -7.42 7.03
CA VAL A 69 6.95 -7.53 7.93
C VAL A 69 6.60 -8.57 8.99
N THR A 70 7.28 -9.69 8.97
CA THR A 70 7.14 -10.71 10.01
C THR A 70 7.92 -10.26 11.25
N GLY A 71 7.31 -10.33 12.44
CA GLY A 71 8.04 -10.15 13.69
C GLY A 71 9.08 -11.28 13.90
N ALA A 72 9.78 -11.26 15.01
CA ALA A 72 10.80 -12.27 15.35
C ALA A 72 10.28 -13.73 15.35
N ASP A 73 8.98 -13.92 15.39
CA ASP A 73 8.33 -15.24 15.32
C ASP A 73 7.53 -15.41 14.02
N ILE A 74 8.18 -16.00 13.01
CA ILE A 74 7.60 -16.36 11.70
C ILE A 74 6.43 -17.37 11.83
N ARG A 75 6.17 -17.90 13.02
CA ARG A 75 5.20 -18.97 13.27
C ARG A 75 3.75 -18.49 13.36
N GLU A 76 3.46 -17.24 13.08
CA GLU A 76 2.06 -16.79 13.02
C GLU A 76 1.42 -17.22 11.67
N THR A 77 1.23 -18.52 11.51
CA THR A 77 0.63 -19.14 10.32
C THR A 77 -0.74 -18.54 9.98
N THR A 78 -1.49 -18.09 11.00
CA THR A 78 -2.82 -17.51 10.84
C THR A 78 -2.83 -16.25 9.98
N ILE A 79 -1.83 -15.37 10.12
CA ILE A 79 -1.75 -14.14 9.31
C ILE A 79 -1.28 -14.49 7.90
N THR A 80 -0.27 -15.35 7.77
CA THR A 80 0.21 -15.78 6.46
C THR A 80 -0.89 -16.46 5.67
N ASP A 81 -1.65 -17.38 6.26
CA ASP A 81 -2.79 -18.04 5.63
C ASP A 81 -3.90 -17.04 5.26
N ALA A 82 -4.13 -16.01 6.07
CA ALA A 82 -5.10 -14.98 5.79
C ALA A 82 -4.66 -14.10 4.61
N LEU A 83 -3.37 -13.75 4.53
CA LEU A 83 -2.81 -12.96 3.43
C LEU A 83 -2.81 -13.74 2.11
N VAL A 84 -2.51 -15.04 2.14
CA VAL A 84 -2.58 -15.91 0.96
C VAL A 84 -4.00 -15.98 0.43
N ARG A 85 -4.98 -16.26 1.29
CA ARG A 85 -6.40 -16.29 0.87
C ARG A 85 -6.86 -14.95 0.34
N TYR A 86 -6.46 -13.87 0.99
CA TYR A 86 -6.74 -12.52 0.50
C TYR A 86 -6.16 -12.30 -0.90
N LEU A 87 -4.89 -12.68 -1.12
CA LEU A 87 -4.27 -12.59 -2.44
C LEU A 87 -5.03 -13.40 -3.49
N GLU A 88 -5.42 -14.64 -3.18
CA GLU A 88 -6.17 -15.52 -4.09
C GLU A 88 -7.54 -14.91 -4.45
N GLU A 89 -8.29 -14.39 -3.46
CA GLU A 89 -9.59 -13.75 -3.66
C GLU A 89 -9.46 -12.48 -4.52
N GLU A 90 -8.48 -11.63 -4.24
CA GLU A 90 -8.25 -10.41 -5.01
C GLU A 90 -7.75 -10.72 -6.43
N MET A 91 -6.87 -11.70 -6.59
CA MET A 91 -6.40 -12.13 -7.91
C MET A 91 -7.52 -12.66 -8.78
N ALA A 92 -8.47 -13.43 -8.22
CA ALA A 92 -9.63 -13.87 -8.99
C ALA A 92 -10.45 -12.70 -9.56
N LYS A 93 -10.57 -11.61 -8.80
CA LYS A 93 -11.26 -10.40 -9.25
C LYS A 93 -10.44 -9.61 -10.28
N ILE A 94 -9.12 -9.53 -10.07
CA ILE A 94 -8.21 -8.88 -11.01
C ILE A 94 -8.20 -9.61 -12.36
N CYS A 95 -8.18 -10.95 -12.37
CA CYS A 95 -8.29 -11.73 -13.61
C CYS A 95 -9.60 -11.43 -14.36
N GLN A 96 -10.74 -11.31 -13.64
CA GLN A 96 -12.01 -10.94 -14.25
C GLN A 96 -11.97 -9.51 -14.81
N TRP A 97 -11.33 -8.60 -14.10
CA TRP A 97 -11.15 -7.22 -14.55
C TRP A 97 -10.26 -7.14 -15.80
N VAL A 98 -9.14 -7.86 -15.86
CA VAL A 98 -8.27 -7.94 -17.05
C VAL A 98 -9.04 -8.49 -18.25
N ALA A 99 -9.77 -9.59 -18.08
CA ALA A 99 -10.60 -10.16 -19.14
C ALA A 99 -11.69 -9.16 -19.60
N PHE A 100 -12.26 -8.41 -18.68
CA PHE A 100 -13.24 -7.36 -19.03
C PHE A 100 -12.58 -6.22 -19.83
N LEU A 101 -11.40 -5.75 -19.41
CA LEU A 101 -10.66 -4.71 -20.14
C LEU A 101 -10.37 -5.13 -21.59
N ASN A 102 -9.96 -6.37 -21.80
CA ASN A 102 -9.63 -6.89 -23.13
C ASN A 102 -10.87 -7.09 -24.03
N GLN A 103 -12.07 -7.23 -23.46
CA GLN A 103 -13.31 -7.54 -24.21
C GLN A 103 -14.18 -6.29 -24.54
N THR A 104 -13.96 -5.16 -23.89
CA THR A 104 -14.84 -3.99 -24.01
C THR A 104 -14.25 -2.89 -24.89
N GLU A 105 -15.08 -2.30 -25.75
CA GLU A 105 -14.68 -1.15 -26.59
C GLU A 105 -14.52 0.15 -25.78
N LYS A 106 -15.16 0.25 -24.61
CA LYS A 106 -15.02 1.38 -23.68
C LYS A 106 -15.20 0.95 -22.24
N VAL A 107 -14.22 1.24 -21.41
CA VAL A 107 -14.32 1.09 -19.96
C VAL A 107 -14.84 2.38 -19.34
N ILE A 108 -15.94 2.30 -18.62
CA ILE A 108 -16.49 3.41 -17.85
C ILE A 108 -16.20 3.12 -16.38
N GLY A 109 -15.14 3.77 -15.87
CA GLY A 109 -14.95 3.97 -14.44
C GLY A 109 -14.56 2.76 -13.58
N SER A 110 -14.10 3.08 -12.41
CA SER A 110 -13.62 2.24 -11.32
C SER A 110 -14.63 1.28 -10.67
N GLN A 111 -15.82 1.12 -11.22
CA GLN A 111 -16.93 0.37 -10.62
C GLN A 111 -16.69 -1.14 -10.47
N TRP A 112 -15.65 -1.68 -11.09
CA TRP A 112 -15.34 -3.11 -11.13
C TRP A 112 -14.19 -3.53 -10.22
N LEU A 113 -13.51 -2.59 -9.59
CA LEU A 113 -12.42 -2.94 -8.69
C LEU A 113 -12.94 -3.47 -7.37
N PRO A 114 -12.37 -4.56 -6.88
CA PRO A 114 -12.83 -5.21 -5.68
C PRO A 114 -12.67 -4.35 -4.44
N GLN A 115 -13.68 -4.35 -3.58
CA GLN A 115 -13.56 -3.87 -2.21
C GLN A 115 -13.02 -4.99 -1.35
N ALA A 116 -11.84 -4.79 -0.78
CA ALA A 116 -11.20 -5.78 0.06
C ALA A 116 -11.95 -5.97 1.39
N ALA A 117 -12.20 -7.20 1.74
CA ALA A 117 -12.67 -7.61 3.06
C ALA A 117 -11.92 -8.86 3.52
N GLY A 118 -10.69 -8.66 3.98
CA GLY A 118 -9.95 -9.72 4.66
C GLY A 118 -10.62 -10.05 6.01
N LYS A 119 -11.14 -11.26 6.17
CA LYS A 119 -11.66 -11.74 7.46
C LYS A 119 -10.56 -12.48 8.22
N ILE A 120 -9.91 -11.80 9.16
CA ILE A 120 -9.04 -12.44 10.14
C ILE A 120 -9.91 -12.99 11.27
N CYS A 121 -9.73 -14.27 11.62
CA CYS A 121 -10.60 -14.99 12.56
C CYS A 121 -10.25 -14.73 14.03
N TYR A 122 -10.47 -13.50 14.51
CA TYR A 122 -10.44 -13.17 15.93
C TYR A 122 -11.82 -12.66 16.38
N SER A 123 -12.15 -12.79 17.67
CA SER A 123 -13.36 -12.16 18.22
C SER A 123 -13.29 -10.64 18.13
N VAL A 124 -14.44 -9.96 18.13
CA VAL A 124 -14.49 -8.49 18.09
C VAL A 124 -13.76 -7.89 19.30
N GLU A 125 -13.91 -8.52 20.47
CA GLU A 125 -13.25 -8.09 21.71
C GLU A 125 -11.73 -8.23 21.62
N ASP A 126 -11.23 -9.37 21.13
CA ASP A 126 -9.79 -9.59 20.93
C ASP A 126 -9.21 -8.57 19.95
N LYS A 127 -9.88 -8.30 18.84
CA LYS A 127 -9.46 -7.31 17.85
C LYS A 127 -9.36 -5.90 18.44
N PHE A 128 -10.34 -5.54 19.27
CA PHE A 128 -10.36 -4.23 19.93
C PHE A 128 -9.20 -4.11 20.95
N LEU A 129 -8.98 -5.13 21.78
CA LEU A 129 -7.87 -5.14 22.74
C LEU A 129 -6.53 -5.05 22.04
N MET A 130 -6.32 -5.81 20.95
CA MET A 130 -5.10 -5.73 20.16
C MET A 130 -4.90 -4.36 19.52
N ALA A 131 -5.97 -3.69 19.10
CA ALA A 131 -5.88 -2.33 18.57
C ALA A 131 -5.46 -1.31 19.64
N CYS A 132 -6.00 -1.43 20.86
CA CYS A 132 -5.57 -0.59 21.99
C CYS A 132 -4.09 -0.80 22.33
N GLU A 133 -3.64 -2.05 22.39
CA GLU A 133 -2.22 -2.37 22.63
C GLU A 133 -1.32 -1.84 21.49
N MET A 134 -1.80 -1.89 20.25
CA MET A 134 -1.10 -1.35 19.11
C MET A 134 -0.93 0.17 19.21
N GLU A 135 -1.99 0.89 19.60
CA GLU A 135 -1.94 2.33 19.79
C GLU A 135 -0.96 2.75 20.89
N GLU A 136 -0.96 2.04 22.03
CA GLU A 136 -0.01 2.27 23.10
C GLU A 136 1.44 2.03 22.65
N LYS A 137 1.68 0.94 21.90
CA LYS A 137 3.00 0.64 21.35
C LYS A 137 3.45 1.68 20.33
N LEU A 138 2.53 2.15 19.47
CA LEU A 138 2.80 3.20 18.49
C LEU A 138 3.23 4.50 19.19
N MET A 139 2.47 4.97 20.17
CA MET A 139 2.84 6.15 20.94
C MET A 139 4.20 6.00 21.60
N ALA A 140 4.49 4.84 22.19
CA ALA A 140 5.78 4.57 22.80
C ALA A 140 6.95 4.54 21.79
N VAL A 141 6.71 4.13 20.54
CA VAL A 141 7.72 4.23 19.47
C VAL A 141 7.96 5.70 19.11
N LEU A 142 6.90 6.48 18.91
CA LEU A 142 7.01 7.91 18.60
C LEU A 142 7.75 8.69 19.69
N ASP A 143 7.45 8.41 20.97
CA ASP A 143 8.15 8.98 22.11
C ASP A 143 9.64 8.61 22.12
N THR A 144 9.96 7.35 21.84
CA THR A 144 11.35 6.85 21.77
C THR A 144 12.18 7.60 20.74
N TYR A 145 11.57 7.90 19.59
CA TYR A 145 12.23 8.66 18.50
C TYR A 145 12.02 10.17 18.60
N THR A 146 11.37 10.66 19.66
CA THR A 146 11.09 12.07 19.88
C THR A 146 10.29 12.72 18.74
N ILE A 147 9.33 11.98 18.19
CA ILE A 147 8.49 12.44 17.09
C ILE A 147 7.25 13.12 17.67
N PRO A 148 6.99 14.39 17.40
CA PRO A 148 5.79 15.06 17.87
C PRO A 148 4.53 14.42 17.26
N TYR A 149 3.55 14.15 18.10
CA TYR A 149 2.26 13.61 17.65
C TYR A 149 1.11 14.17 18.48
N ARG A 150 -0.08 14.03 17.92
CA ARG A 150 -1.35 14.24 18.62
C ARG A 150 -2.28 13.09 18.32
N ALA A 151 -3.04 12.64 19.30
CA ALA A 151 -4.07 11.64 19.10
C ALA A 151 -5.11 12.17 18.09
N ASP A 152 -5.60 11.28 17.22
CA ASP A 152 -6.72 11.59 16.36
C ASP A 152 -8.02 11.53 17.18
N SER A 153 -8.89 12.53 17.02
CA SER A 153 -10.18 12.57 17.74
C SER A 153 -11.28 11.78 17.05
N GLU A 154 -11.07 11.36 15.80
CA GLU A 154 -12.08 10.73 14.97
C GLU A 154 -11.88 9.22 14.82
N CYS A 155 -10.64 8.74 15.02
CA CYS A 155 -10.28 7.34 14.89
C CYS A 155 -9.19 6.93 15.89
N MET A 156 -8.96 5.63 16.06
CA MET A 156 -7.75 5.15 16.74
C MET A 156 -6.53 5.47 15.90
N GLY A 157 -5.58 6.18 16.48
CA GLY A 157 -4.36 6.55 15.78
C GLY A 157 -3.85 7.93 16.13
N VAL A 158 -2.88 8.39 15.38
CA VAL A 158 -2.18 9.66 15.62
C VAL A 158 -1.89 10.42 14.33
N CYS A 159 -1.90 11.74 14.42
CA CYS A 159 -1.27 12.63 13.46
C CYS A 159 0.10 13.00 13.99
N CYS A 160 1.16 12.69 13.26
CA CYS A 160 2.52 13.05 13.61
C CYS A 160 3.18 13.88 12.52
N GLU A 161 4.13 14.70 12.92
CA GLU A 161 4.92 15.53 12.01
C GLU A 161 6.39 15.18 12.19
N TRP A 162 6.97 14.65 11.12
CA TRP A 162 8.35 14.22 11.13
C TRP A 162 9.23 15.28 10.51
N HIS A 163 10.23 15.72 11.27
CA HIS A 163 11.21 16.69 10.79
C HIS A 163 12.53 15.98 10.53
N ARG A 164 12.95 15.90 9.28
CA ARG A 164 14.23 15.33 8.91
C ARG A 164 14.90 16.17 7.82
N GLU A 165 16.20 16.42 8.00
CA GLU A 165 17.03 17.13 7.01
C GLU A 165 16.46 18.49 6.56
N GLY A 166 15.79 19.21 7.48
CA GLY A 166 15.19 20.51 7.20
C GLY A 166 13.84 20.46 6.49
N GLN A 167 13.31 19.26 6.22
CA GLN A 167 11.97 19.06 5.66
C GLN A 167 11.02 18.56 6.73
N SER A 168 9.78 19.02 6.67
CA SER A 168 8.68 18.55 7.50
C SER A 168 7.74 17.73 6.66
N GLN A 169 7.42 16.51 7.13
CA GLN A 169 6.42 15.65 6.51
C GLN A 169 5.38 15.26 7.54
N ARG A 170 4.11 15.51 7.21
CA ARG A 170 3.00 15.14 8.07
C ARG A 170 2.51 13.75 7.70
N TYR A 171 2.36 12.88 8.71
CA TYR A 171 1.83 11.54 8.58
C TYR A 171 0.54 11.41 9.37
N HIS A 172 -0.36 10.61 8.85
CA HIS A 172 -1.54 10.14 9.54
C HIS A 172 -1.43 8.63 9.70
N ILE A 173 -1.35 8.16 10.94
CA ILE A 173 -1.25 6.74 11.26
C ILE A 173 -2.58 6.32 11.90
N THR A 174 -3.31 5.45 11.21
CA THR A 174 -4.63 4.96 11.67
C THR A 174 -4.56 3.48 12.00
N ILE A 175 -5.33 3.09 13.02
CA ILE A 175 -5.47 1.69 13.45
C ILE A 175 -6.94 1.30 13.27
N ARG A 176 -7.18 0.34 12.39
CA ARG A 176 -8.52 -0.20 12.12
C ARG A 176 -8.65 -1.55 12.80
N SER A 177 -9.37 -1.58 13.93
CA SER A 177 -9.54 -2.78 14.74
C SER A 177 -10.31 -3.88 14.03
N ALA A 178 -11.35 -3.55 13.29
CA ALA A 178 -12.20 -4.52 12.61
C ALA A 178 -11.42 -5.36 11.59
N GLU A 179 -10.57 -4.70 10.82
CA GLU A 179 -9.72 -5.28 9.78
C GLU A 179 -8.35 -5.72 10.29
N MET A 180 -7.98 -5.34 11.51
CA MET A 180 -6.65 -5.55 12.09
C MET A 180 -5.53 -4.95 11.21
N MET A 181 -5.70 -3.69 10.84
CA MET A 181 -4.79 -2.99 9.95
C MET A 181 -4.27 -1.72 10.59
N MET A 182 -2.98 -1.46 10.40
CA MET A 182 -2.36 -0.15 10.63
C MET A 182 -2.05 0.47 9.27
N THR A 183 -2.46 1.71 9.07
CA THR A 183 -2.16 2.45 7.84
C THR A 183 -1.37 3.70 8.18
N ILE A 184 -0.23 3.88 7.51
CA ILE A 184 0.58 5.09 7.53
C ILE A 184 0.32 5.81 6.22
N SER A 185 -0.24 7.00 6.26
CA SER A 185 -0.57 7.77 5.06
C SER A 185 -0.02 9.19 5.11
N THR A 186 0.22 9.75 3.93
CA THR A 186 0.66 11.13 3.78
C THR A 186 0.33 11.67 2.39
N VAL A 187 0.22 13.00 2.29
CA VAL A 187 0.16 13.71 1.01
C VAL A 187 1.58 14.18 0.69
N LEU A 188 2.05 13.85 -0.51
CA LEU A 188 3.42 14.11 -0.96
C LEU A 188 3.52 15.37 -1.79
N SER A 189 2.63 15.53 -2.76
CA SER A 189 2.58 16.67 -3.67
C SER A 189 1.15 17.12 -3.86
N THR A 190 0.96 18.42 -4.01
CA THR A 190 -0.34 19.04 -4.29
C THR A 190 -0.26 19.79 -5.60
N SER A 191 -1.40 19.91 -6.26
CA SER A 191 -1.53 20.74 -7.48
C SER A 191 -0.81 20.18 -8.72
N ILE A 192 -0.93 18.89 -8.96
CA ILE A 192 -0.56 18.28 -10.25
C ILE A 192 -1.51 18.83 -11.32
N SER A 193 -0.96 19.37 -12.39
CA SER A 193 -1.75 19.87 -13.51
C SER A 193 -2.31 18.72 -14.37
N GLU A 194 -3.40 18.96 -15.09
CA GLU A 194 -4.00 17.94 -15.97
C GLU A 194 -3.00 17.37 -16.99
N GLU A 195 -2.09 18.20 -17.48
CA GLU A 195 -1.04 17.79 -18.43
C GLU A 195 -0.01 16.83 -17.80
N GLN A 196 0.21 16.93 -16.50
CA GLN A 196 1.16 16.09 -15.75
C GLN A 196 0.54 14.78 -15.24
N ILE A 197 -0.78 14.60 -15.33
CA ILE A 197 -1.48 13.41 -14.82
C ILE A 197 -0.91 12.11 -15.39
N PRO A 198 -0.73 11.95 -16.72
CA PRO A 198 -0.23 10.70 -17.28
C PRO A 198 1.16 10.33 -16.74
N ASP A 199 2.11 11.26 -16.79
CA ASP A 199 3.48 11.05 -16.33
C ASP A 199 3.54 10.76 -14.82
N THR A 200 2.67 11.41 -14.04
CA THR A 200 2.54 11.17 -12.60
C THR A 200 2.02 9.77 -12.31
N LEU A 201 1.00 9.31 -13.04
CA LEU A 201 0.46 7.95 -12.90
C LEU A 201 1.50 6.88 -13.27
N GLU A 202 2.23 7.07 -14.36
CA GLU A 202 3.32 6.16 -14.74
C GLU A 202 4.41 6.10 -13.67
N THR A 203 4.75 7.24 -13.09
CA THR A 203 5.72 7.29 -11.98
C THR A 203 5.20 6.61 -10.73
N CYS A 204 3.95 6.80 -10.35
CA CYS A 204 3.34 6.06 -9.25
C CYS A 204 3.44 4.55 -9.51
N MET A 205 3.10 4.10 -10.73
CA MET A 205 3.20 2.69 -11.08
C MET A 205 4.63 2.16 -11.04
N ALA A 206 5.60 2.92 -11.53
CA ALA A 206 7.02 2.54 -11.48
C ALA A 206 7.52 2.43 -10.03
N LEU A 207 7.20 3.39 -9.17
CA LEU A 207 7.56 3.33 -7.74
C LEU A 207 6.87 2.18 -7.03
N ASN A 208 5.62 1.89 -7.39
CA ASN A 208 4.86 0.78 -6.82
C ASN A 208 5.47 -0.60 -7.13
N GLN A 209 6.32 -0.73 -8.13
CA GLN A 209 7.03 -1.98 -8.40
C GLN A 209 8.03 -2.34 -7.29
N GLU A 210 8.73 -1.35 -6.76
CA GLU A 210 9.87 -1.55 -5.86
C GLU A 210 9.55 -1.15 -4.41
N ALA A 211 8.75 -0.10 -4.22
CA ALA A 211 8.49 0.46 -2.90
C ALA A 211 7.58 -0.41 -2.04
N TRP A 212 7.69 -0.23 -0.73
CA TRP A 212 6.70 -0.66 0.24
C TRP A 212 5.57 0.36 0.31
N GLY A 213 4.32 -0.12 0.36
CA GLY A 213 3.13 0.73 0.31
C GLY A 213 2.80 1.20 -1.11
N SER A 214 1.81 2.05 -1.23
CA SER A 214 1.22 2.45 -2.50
C SER A 214 1.28 3.95 -2.72
N PHE A 215 1.81 4.37 -3.85
CA PHE A 215 1.67 5.71 -4.39
C PHE A 215 0.44 5.78 -5.27
N TYR A 216 -0.27 6.86 -5.19
CA TYR A 216 -1.48 7.11 -5.99
C TYR A 216 -1.66 8.59 -6.28
N LEU A 217 -2.35 8.88 -7.35
CA LEU A 217 -2.81 10.22 -7.69
C LEU A 217 -4.32 10.31 -7.41
N ASP A 218 -4.72 11.23 -6.57
CA ASP A 218 -6.12 11.63 -6.40
C ASP A 218 -6.45 12.69 -7.46
N ASP A 219 -7.11 12.25 -8.53
CA ASP A 219 -7.49 13.09 -9.66
C ASP A 219 -8.53 14.17 -9.28
N GLY A 220 -9.34 13.92 -8.25
CA GLY A 220 -10.31 14.88 -7.73
C GLY A 220 -9.66 16.08 -7.04
N THR A 221 -8.50 15.90 -6.41
CA THR A 221 -7.77 16.95 -5.70
C THR A 221 -6.48 17.39 -6.39
N GLY A 222 -5.99 16.62 -7.37
CA GLY A 222 -4.68 16.81 -7.98
C GLY A 222 -3.53 16.55 -7.02
N CYS A 223 -3.74 15.73 -5.99
CA CYS A 223 -2.74 15.41 -4.98
C CYS A 223 -2.13 14.04 -5.22
N VAL A 224 -0.80 13.95 -5.06
CA VAL A 224 -0.15 12.64 -4.95
C VAL A 224 -0.11 12.25 -3.49
N GLY A 225 -0.65 11.07 -3.21
CA GLY A 225 -0.66 10.47 -1.90
C GLY A 225 0.21 9.22 -1.84
N TYR A 226 0.52 8.84 -0.61
CA TYR A 226 1.17 7.59 -0.29
C TYR A 226 0.50 6.97 0.93
N HIS A 227 0.34 5.65 0.93
CA HIS A 227 0.04 4.91 2.13
C HIS A 227 0.76 3.56 2.18
N LEU A 228 1.05 3.14 3.40
CA LEU A 228 1.49 1.79 3.75
C LEU A 228 0.46 1.18 4.67
N THR A 229 -0.24 0.13 4.23
CA THR A 229 -1.20 -0.61 5.03
C THR A 229 -0.63 -1.97 5.40
N ALA A 230 -0.50 -2.21 6.68
CA ALA A 230 0.05 -3.44 7.24
C ALA A 230 -0.97 -4.13 8.15
N VAL A 231 -1.13 -5.43 7.95
CA VAL A 231 -1.94 -6.28 8.84
C VAL A 231 -1.15 -6.58 10.11
N TYR A 232 -1.78 -6.51 11.26
CA TYR A 232 -1.14 -6.82 12.53
C TYR A 232 -1.82 -7.99 13.26
N GLY A 233 -1.07 -8.69 14.12
CA GLY A 233 -1.53 -9.80 14.94
C GLY A 233 -1.18 -9.63 16.40
N ARG A 234 -1.30 -10.71 17.19
CA ARG A 234 -1.06 -10.69 18.63
C ARG A 234 0.40 -10.40 19.04
N HIS A 235 1.34 -10.69 18.17
CA HIS A 235 2.79 -10.64 18.48
C HIS A 235 3.49 -9.39 17.94
N VAL A 236 2.73 -8.36 17.58
CA VAL A 236 3.32 -7.10 17.15
C VAL A 236 4.04 -6.43 18.32
N ASP A 237 5.29 -6.09 18.11
CA ASP A 237 6.13 -5.36 19.03
C ASP A 237 6.48 -3.95 18.51
N LYS A 238 7.25 -3.20 19.30
CA LYS A 238 7.69 -1.87 18.93
C LYS A 238 8.63 -1.86 17.73
N ASP A 239 9.42 -2.90 17.56
CA ASP A 239 10.37 -2.99 16.45
C ASP A 239 9.64 -3.19 15.13
N TRP A 240 8.54 -3.95 15.14
CA TRP A 240 7.66 -4.08 13.97
C TRP A 240 7.07 -2.73 13.56
N ILE A 241 6.56 -1.93 14.52
CA ILE A 241 6.01 -0.61 14.24
C ILE A 241 7.09 0.33 13.69
N ALA A 242 8.28 0.33 14.32
CA ALA A 242 9.40 1.13 13.87
C ALA A 242 9.83 0.75 12.44
N ALA A 243 9.82 -0.54 12.11
CA ALA A 243 10.11 -1.03 10.76
C ALA A 243 9.08 -0.52 9.73
N GLN A 244 7.78 -0.55 10.04
CA GLN A 244 6.75 0.00 9.14
C GLN A 244 6.97 1.50 8.86
N ILE A 245 7.28 2.28 9.90
CA ILE A 245 7.59 3.70 9.76
C ILE A 245 8.83 3.91 8.89
N ALA A 246 9.90 3.14 9.12
CA ALA A 246 11.12 3.23 8.33
C ALA A 246 10.92 2.89 6.86
N LEU A 247 10.09 1.89 6.56
CA LEU A 247 9.73 1.51 5.19
C LEU A 247 8.93 2.63 4.49
N ALA A 248 7.96 3.22 5.19
CA ALA A 248 7.22 4.37 4.65
C ALA A 248 8.14 5.56 4.36
N GLU A 249 9.08 5.87 5.26
CA GLU A 249 10.07 6.93 5.02
C GLU A 249 10.99 6.65 3.84
N ALA A 250 11.41 5.40 3.66
CA ALA A 250 12.25 5.01 2.53
C ALA A 250 11.51 5.27 1.20
N ALA A 251 10.26 4.80 1.10
CA ALA A 251 9.42 5.00 -0.07
C ALA A 251 9.22 6.50 -0.39
N ILE A 252 8.94 7.31 0.62
CA ILE A 252 8.74 8.76 0.45
C ILE A 252 10.02 9.47 -0.01
N ARG A 253 11.21 9.03 0.43
CA ARG A 253 12.48 9.55 -0.09
C ARG A 253 12.67 9.26 -1.57
N ASP A 254 12.28 8.07 -2.01
CA ASP A 254 12.37 7.69 -3.42
C ASP A 254 11.45 8.55 -4.29
N TRP A 255 10.23 8.85 -3.81
CA TRP A 255 9.35 9.83 -4.45
C TRP A 255 10.00 11.20 -4.57
N LYS A 256 10.50 11.77 -3.46
CA LYS A 256 11.11 13.10 -3.46
C LYS A 256 12.27 13.20 -4.43
N LYS A 257 13.09 12.17 -4.54
CA LYS A 257 14.17 12.12 -5.52
C LYS A 257 13.64 12.21 -6.96
N LYS A 258 12.56 11.48 -7.26
CA LYS A 258 11.92 11.56 -8.58
C LYS A 258 11.33 12.94 -8.86
N GLU A 259 10.66 13.52 -7.87
CA GLU A 259 10.10 14.88 -7.97
C GLU A 259 11.17 15.94 -8.22
N ASP A 260 12.32 15.85 -7.56
CA ASP A 260 13.45 16.75 -7.76
C ASP A 260 14.06 16.59 -9.17
N ASP A 261 14.15 15.37 -9.68
CA ASP A 261 14.62 15.08 -11.03
C ASP A 261 13.68 15.71 -12.09
N TRP A 262 12.37 15.65 -11.90
CA TRP A 262 11.40 16.32 -12.79
C TRP A 262 11.55 17.82 -12.79
N ARG A 263 11.60 18.43 -11.60
CA ARG A 263 11.78 19.89 -11.49
C ARG A 263 13.10 20.39 -12.09
N ALA A 264 14.12 19.52 -12.16
CA ALA A 264 15.38 19.84 -12.79
C ALA A 264 15.31 19.80 -14.33
N GLN A 265 14.42 18.98 -14.90
CA GLN A 265 14.21 18.85 -16.35
C GLN A 265 13.34 19.99 -16.93
N GLU A 266 12.49 20.61 -16.10
CA GLU A 266 11.64 21.74 -16.50
C GLU A 266 12.39 23.10 -16.50
N ARG A 267 13.64 23.15 -16.03
CA ARG A 267 14.50 24.35 -15.99
C ARG A 267 15.48 24.39 -17.14
#